data_8f06e8e64f8dec28318d8fcb16d9dc9f
#
_entry.id   8f06e8e64f8dec28318d8fcb16d9dc9f
#
_cell.length_a   1.000
_cell.length_b   1.000
_cell.length_c   1.000
_cell.angle_alpha   90.00
_cell.angle_beta   90.00
_cell.angle_gamma   90.00
#
_symmetry.space_group_name_H-M   'P 1'
#
loop_
_entity.id
_entity.type
_entity.pdbx_description
1 polymer ?
#
loop_
_entity_poly.entity_id
_entity_poly.type
_entity_poly.pdbx_seq_one_letter_code
_entity_poly.pdbx_strand_id
1 'polypeptide(L)'
;TMKSCSAAALALALAACAGSESRPEAAPPPPPARDWVAEIRAQAASLDNALVVEPLPDPAVDDLKRLAQSAEAAGDFATARAEYERALALRPEDPVAWQALAELSLRAGQWKVAASEAQRSHDLGPRNGPLCLRNWLTIRAARIEIGDTYNVPSAEAQAAACAVKPLIRM
;
A
#
# COMPACT_ATOMS: atom_id res chain seq x y z
N THR A 1 -74.82 -45.15 -44.57
CA THR A 1 -74.13 -44.43 -45.63
C THR A 1 -72.96 -43.64 -45.03
N MET A 2 -71.78 -44.19 -45.29
CA MET A 2 -70.49 -43.66 -44.80
C MET A 2 -69.97 -42.55 -45.71
N LYS A 3 -69.50 -41.49 -45.19
CA LYS A 3 -68.71 -40.56 -45.93
C LYS A 3 -67.39 -40.35 -45.14
N SER A 4 -66.33 -40.82 -45.75
CA SER A 4 -64.96 -40.58 -45.27
C SER A 4 -64.58 -39.10 -45.55
N CYS A 5 -63.93 -38.52 -44.53
CA CYS A 5 -63.21 -37.24 -44.66
C CYS A 5 -61.76 -37.48 -44.43
N SER A 6 -60.97 -37.33 -45.49
CA SER A 6 -59.50 -37.31 -45.43
C SER A 6 -58.99 -36.03 -44.77
N ALA A 7 -58.20 -36.18 -43.72
CA ALA A 7 -57.51 -35.06 -43.11
C ALA A 7 -56.09 -34.98 -43.71
N ALA A 8 -55.83 -33.88 -44.40
CA ALA A 8 -54.51 -33.54 -44.90
C ALA A 8 -53.67 -32.95 -43.75
N ALA A 9 -52.55 -33.63 -43.39
CA ALA A 9 -51.61 -33.14 -42.42
C ALA A 9 -50.65 -32.12 -43.05
N LEU A 10 -50.75 -30.87 -42.57
CA LEU A 10 -49.85 -29.78 -42.96
C LEU A 10 -48.70 -29.75 -41.99
N ALA A 11 -47.54 -30.21 -42.42
CA ALA A 11 -46.31 -30.17 -41.64
C ALA A 11 -45.72 -28.74 -41.70
N LEU A 12 -45.79 -27.97 -40.59
CA LEU A 12 -45.08 -26.71 -40.44
C LEU A 12 -43.63 -27.03 -39.99
N ALA A 13 -42.67 -26.78 -40.88
CA ALA A 13 -41.23 -26.78 -40.54
C ALA A 13 -40.89 -25.48 -39.82
N LEU A 14 -40.69 -25.53 -38.51
CA LEU A 14 -40.12 -24.44 -37.72
C LEU A 14 -38.58 -24.46 -37.92
N ALA A 15 -38.06 -23.52 -38.71
CA ALA A 15 -36.64 -23.24 -38.81
C ALA A 15 -36.23 -22.48 -37.53
N ALA A 16 -35.59 -23.22 -36.60
CA ALA A 16 -34.94 -22.62 -35.43
C ALA A 16 -33.64 -21.91 -35.89
N CYS A 17 -33.71 -20.60 -36.03
CA CYS A 17 -32.50 -19.77 -36.10
C CYS A 17 -31.79 -19.83 -34.75
N ALA A 18 -30.80 -20.73 -34.61
CA ALA A 18 -29.85 -20.65 -33.51
C ALA A 18 -28.97 -19.43 -33.69
N GLY A 19 -29.41 -18.32 -33.13
CA GLY A 19 -28.59 -17.12 -32.96
C GLY A 19 -27.44 -17.50 -32.02
N SER A 20 -26.22 -17.53 -32.53
CA SER A 20 -25.01 -17.61 -31.69
C SER A 20 -24.92 -16.30 -30.94
N GLU A 21 -25.50 -16.24 -29.73
CA GLU A 21 -25.20 -15.17 -28.79
C GLU A 21 -23.72 -15.28 -28.42
N SER A 22 -22.92 -14.40 -29.03
CA SER A 22 -21.52 -14.20 -28.65
C SER A 22 -21.53 -13.78 -27.18
N ARG A 23 -21.18 -14.70 -26.29
CA ARG A 23 -20.98 -14.38 -24.88
C ARG A 23 -19.97 -13.26 -24.84
N PRO A 24 -20.27 -12.10 -24.20
CA PRO A 24 -19.30 -11.02 -24.06
C PRO A 24 -18.05 -11.60 -23.42
N GLU A 25 -16.92 -11.48 -24.12
CA GLU A 25 -15.61 -11.85 -23.56
C GLU A 25 -15.42 -11.06 -22.27
N ALA A 26 -15.23 -11.77 -21.16
CA ALA A 26 -15.04 -11.14 -19.86
C ALA A 26 -13.85 -10.20 -19.95
N ALA A 27 -14.05 -8.93 -19.58
CA ALA A 27 -12.96 -7.97 -19.54
C ALA A 27 -11.79 -8.55 -18.73
N PRO A 28 -10.54 -8.35 -19.16
CA PRO A 28 -9.38 -8.81 -18.40
C PRO A 28 -9.47 -8.28 -16.97
N PRO A 29 -9.05 -9.08 -15.96
CA PRO A 29 -9.06 -8.62 -14.58
C PRO A 29 -8.23 -7.33 -14.47
N PRO A 30 -8.66 -6.37 -13.63
CA PRO A 30 -7.89 -5.15 -13.42
C PRO A 30 -6.49 -5.52 -12.93
N PRO A 31 -5.45 -4.77 -13.32
CA PRO A 31 -4.11 -4.99 -12.83
C PRO A 31 -4.10 -4.99 -11.30
N PRO A 32 -3.24 -5.81 -10.66
CA PRO A 32 -3.15 -5.84 -9.21
C PRO A 32 -2.89 -4.45 -8.66
N ALA A 33 -3.56 -4.11 -7.56
CA ALA A 33 -3.35 -2.83 -6.88
C ALA A 33 -1.87 -2.72 -6.48
N ARG A 34 -1.29 -1.53 -6.68
CA ARG A 34 0.12 -1.26 -6.39
C ARG A 34 0.39 -1.39 -4.89
N ASP A 35 1.36 -2.21 -4.50
CA ASP A 35 1.80 -2.31 -3.10
C ASP A 35 2.89 -1.26 -2.81
N TRP A 36 2.44 -0.05 -2.53
CA TRP A 36 3.32 1.05 -2.17
C TRP A 36 4.26 0.72 -1.00
N VAL A 37 3.76 0.01 0.02
CA VAL A 37 4.54 -0.29 1.22
C VAL A 37 5.69 -1.25 0.90
N ALA A 38 5.43 -2.29 0.11
CA ALA A 38 6.48 -3.20 -0.33
C ALA A 38 7.56 -2.47 -1.15
N GLU A 39 7.16 -1.61 -2.09
CA GLU A 39 8.09 -0.82 -2.90
C GLU A 39 8.94 0.13 -2.06
N ILE A 40 8.33 0.84 -1.10
CA ILE A 40 9.01 1.78 -0.20
C ILE A 40 10.04 1.05 0.65
N ARG A 41 9.65 -0.06 1.27
CA ARG A 41 10.55 -0.86 2.12
C ARG A 41 11.71 -1.45 1.32
N ALA A 42 11.47 -1.94 0.11
CA ALA A 42 12.51 -2.45 -0.78
C ALA A 42 13.52 -1.36 -1.17
N GLN A 43 13.07 -0.16 -1.52
CA GLN A 43 13.96 0.96 -1.82
C GLN A 43 14.78 1.40 -0.60
N ALA A 44 14.17 1.45 0.58
CA ALA A 44 14.87 1.85 1.79
C ALA A 44 15.94 0.85 2.23
N ALA A 45 15.72 -0.44 2.01
CA ALA A 45 16.70 -1.49 2.31
C ALA A 45 18.02 -1.31 1.51
N SER A 46 17.99 -0.62 0.38
CA SER A 46 19.21 -0.33 -0.40
C SER A 46 20.16 0.67 0.27
N LEU A 47 19.71 1.40 1.31
CA LEU A 47 20.50 2.37 2.08
C LEU A 47 21.06 1.80 3.39
N ASP A 48 21.22 0.51 3.50
CA ASP A 48 21.53 -0.24 4.73
C ASP A 48 22.89 0.11 5.38
N ASN A 49 23.67 1.02 4.84
CA ASN A 49 25.00 1.42 5.33
C ASN A 49 25.00 2.75 6.12
N ALA A 50 23.82 3.30 6.47
CA ALA A 50 23.77 4.51 7.26
C ALA A 50 24.00 4.21 8.74
N LEU A 51 24.96 4.90 9.35
CA LEU A 51 25.17 4.86 10.80
C LEU A 51 23.99 5.55 11.46
N VAL A 52 23.09 4.77 12.06
CA VAL A 52 21.93 5.26 12.79
C VAL A 52 22.28 5.31 14.27
N VAL A 53 22.18 6.49 14.88
CA VAL A 53 22.27 6.63 16.33
C VAL A 53 20.87 6.31 16.88
N GLU A 54 20.73 5.15 17.50
CA GLU A 54 19.47 4.77 18.14
C GLU A 54 19.38 5.38 19.54
N PRO A 55 18.21 5.88 19.95
CA PRO A 55 17.96 6.24 21.35
C PRO A 55 18.13 5.01 22.27
N LEU A 56 18.35 5.26 23.55
CA LEU A 56 18.36 4.17 24.53
C LEU A 56 17.07 3.35 24.42
N PRO A 57 17.19 2.00 24.35
CA PRO A 57 16.04 1.13 24.21
C PRO A 57 15.11 1.25 25.42
N ASP A 58 13.81 1.24 25.16
CA ASP A 58 12.76 1.11 26.15
C ASP A 58 12.09 -0.25 25.93
N PRO A 59 12.32 -1.24 26.80
CA PRO A 59 11.83 -2.60 26.58
C PRO A 59 10.30 -2.68 26.38
N ALA A 60 9.53 -1.82 27.07
CA ALA A 60 8.07 -1.82 26.94
C ALA A 60 7.64 -1.32 25.55
N VAL A 61 8.27 -0.27 25.04
CA VAL A 61 8.02 0.25 23.70
C VAL A 61 8.46 -0.74 22.62
N ASP A 62 9.63 -1.36 22.81
CA ASP A 62 10.18 -2.33 21.86
C ASP A 62 9.34 -3.62 21.80
N ASP A 63 8.77 -4.05 22.92
CA ASP A 63 7.85 -5.18 22.98
C ASP A 63 6.56 -4.89 22.20
N LEU A 64 5.97 -3.70 22.36
CA LEU A 64 4.79 -3.29 21.62
C LEU A 64 5.07 -3.20 20.11
N LYS A 65 6.19 -2.61 19.72
CA LYS A 65 6.60 -2.57 18.29
C LYS A 65 6.79 -3.97 17.72
N ARG A 66 7.35 -4.90 18.46
CA ARG A 66 7.53 -6.30 18.03
C ARG A 66 6.18 -7.02 17.87
N LEU A 67 5.23 -6.79 18.80
CA LEU A 67 3.86 -7.31 18.66
C LEU A 67 3.17 -6.74 17.42
N ALA A 68 3.30 -5.44 17.17
CA ALA A 68 2.77 -4.79 15.99
C ALA A 68 3.35 -5.39 14.69
N GLN A 69 4.68 -5.58 14.62
CA GLN A 69 5.34 -6.20 13.47
C GLN A 69 4.89 -7.64 13.24
N SER A 70 4.66 -8.41 14.31
CA SER A 70 4.13 -9.77 14.21
C SER A 70 2.71 -9.78 13.65
N ALA A 71 1.86 -8.84 14.09
CA ALA A 71 0.51 -8.68 13.58
C ALA A 71 0.52 -8.24 12.09
N GLU A 72 1.40 -7.30 11.70
CA GLU A 72 1.60 -6.95 10.29
C GLU A 72 1.96 -8.18 9.43
N ALA A 73 2.89 -9.01 9.90
CA ALA A 73 3.33 -10.21 9.20
C ALA A 73 2.20 -11.25 9.05
N ALA A 74 1.27 -11.27 10.00
CA ALA A 74 0.05 -12.10 9.96
C ALA A 74 -1.08 -11.46 9.10
N GLY A 75 -0.91 -10.23 8.62
CA GLY A 75 -1.95 -9.49 7.89
C GLY A 75 -3.01 -8.85 8.79
N ASP A 76 -2.84 -8.91 10.11
CA ASP A 76 -3.73 -8.24 11.07
C ASP A 76 -3.31 -6.78 11.29
N PHE A 77 -3.65 -5.95 10.30
CA PHE A 77 -3.28 -4.53 10.31
C PHE A 77 -4.02 -3.72 11.38
N ALA A 78 -5.17 -4.20 11.84
CA ALA A 78 -5.93 -3.54 12.92
C ALA A 78 -5.19 -3.68 14.26
N THR A 79 -4.76 -4.90 14.60
CA THR A 79 -3.95 -5.16 15.79
C THR A 79 -2.60 -4.46 15.69
N ALA A 80 -1.94 -4.51 14.52
CA ALA A 80 -0.67 -3.82 14.31
C ALA A 80 -0.77 -2.32 14.60
N ARG A 81 -1.81 -1.65 14.09
CA ARG A 81 -2.08 -0.23 14.37
C ARG A 81 -2.25 0.03 15.87
N ALA A 82 -3.09 -0.75 16.54
CA ALA A 82 -3.35 -0.59 17.97
C ALA A 82 -2.07 -0.71 18.80
N GLU A 83 -1.17 -1.66 18.48
CA GLU A 83 0.07 -1.83 19.21
C GLU A 83 1.09 -0.70 18.94
N TYR A 84 1.17 -0.17 17.71
CA TYR A 84 1.98 1.02 17.46
C TYR A 84 1.42 2.28 18.16
N GLU A 85 0.10 2.45 18.22
CA GLU A 85 -0.52 3.55 18.96
C GLU A 85 -0.24 3.44 20.46
N ARG A 86 -0.24 2.23 21.03
CA ARG A 86 0.17 1.97 22.43
C ARG A 86 1.65 2.31 22.64
N ALA A 87 2.52 1.94 21.71
CA ALA A 87 3.93 2.30 21.75
C ALA A 87 4.11 3.82 21.77
N LEU A 88 3.36 4.56 20.94
CA LEU A 88 3.37 6.02 20.91
C LEU A 88 2.74 6.67 22.16
N ALA A 89 1.82 5.98 22.83
CA ALA A 89 1.29 6.46 24.12
C ALA A 89 2.39 6.45 25.20
N LEU A 90 3.35 5.52 25.13
CA LEU A 90 4.50 5.46 26.02
C LEU A 90 5.64 6.40 25.55
N ARG A 91 5.88 6.46 24.25
CA ARG A 91 6.94 7.30 23.63
C ARG A 91 6.37 8.07 22.43
N PRO A 92 5.77 9.24 22.64
CA PRO A 92 5.17 10.04 21.56
C PRO A 92 6.15 10.52 20.48
N GLU A 93 7.43 10.47 20.78
CA GLU A 93 8.53 10.93 19.89
C GLU A 93 9.24 9.78 19.16
N ASP A 94 8.66 8.56 19.15
CA ASP A 94 9.26 7.43 18.41
C ASP A 94 8.99 7.57 16.91
N PRO A 95 10.01 7.96 16.09
CA PRO A 95 9.82 8.17 14.67
C PRO A 95 9.55 6.87 13.91
N VAL A 96 10.05 5.74 14.42
CA VAL A 96 9.85 4.42 13.79
C VAL A 96 8.40 3.99 13.91
N ALA A 97 7.78 4.20 15.07
CA ALA A 97 6.37 3.89 15.27
C ALA A 97 5.47 4.81 14.43
N TRP A 98 5.79 6.11 14.31
CA TRP A 98 5.06 7.03 13.42
C TRP A 98 5.16 6.61 11.96
N GLN A 99 6.33 6.20 11.47
CA GLN A 99 6.47 5.71 10.10
C GLN A 99 5.71 4.39 9.87
N ALA A 100 5.68 3.50 10.85
CA ALA A 100 4.90 2.27 10.75
C ALA A 100 3.41 2.56 10.63
N LEU A 101 2.86 3.49 11.42
CA LEU A 101 1.48 3.96 11.26
C LEU A 101 1.23 4.56 9.88
N ALA A 102 2.16 5.37 9.37
CA ALA A 102 2.06 5.97 8.04
C ALA A 102 1.96 4.91 6.94
N GLU A 103 2.73 3.84 7.03
CA GLU A 103 2.67 2.73 6.07
C GLU A 103 1.36 1.94 6.19
N LEU A 104 0.84 1.75 7.41
CA LEU A 104 -0.49 1.14 7.61
C LEU A 104 -1.61 2.03 7.05
N SER A 105 -1.51 3.35 7.24
CA SER A 105 -2.45 4.32 6.65
C SER A 105 -2.39 4.32 5.12
N LEU A 106 -1.17 4.23 4.56
CA LEU A 106 -0.96 4.13 3.11
C LEU A 106 -1.62 2.86 2.54
N ARG A 107 -1.43 1.72 3.20
CA ARG A 107 -2.05 0.43 2.84
C ARG A 107 -3.58 0.48 2.92
N ALA A 108 -4.12 1.22 3.88
CA ALA A 108 -5.57 1.41 4.06
C ALA A 108 -6.18 2.46 3.10
N GLY A 109 -5.40 3.08 2.19
CA GLY A 109 -5.89 4.14 1.31
C GLY A 109 -6.14 5.48 2.01
N GLN A 110 -5.65 5.63 3.23
CA GLN A 110 -5.79 6.87 4.02
C GLN A 110 -4.65 7.85 3.71
N TRP A 111 -4.57 8.25 2.43
CA TRP A 111 -3.41 8.95 1.86
C TRP A 111 -2.99 10.20 2.63
N LYS A 112 -3.93 11.06 3.02
CA LYS A 112 -3.63 12.29 3.77
C LYS A 112 -3.11 12.00 5.18
N VAL A 113 -3.65 10.97 5.83
CA VAL A 113 -3.20 10.52 7.15
C VAL A 113 -1.78 9.97 7.03
N ALA A 114 -1.53 9.09 6.04
CA ALA A 114 -0.22 8.54 5.77
C ALA A 114 0.85 9.62 5.56
N ALA A 115 0.55 10.66 4.78
CA ALA A 115 1.47 11.78 4.58
C ALA A 115 1.75 12.55 5.87
N SER A 116 0.74 12.78 6.71
CA SER A 116 0.88 13.48 8.00
C SER A 116 1.70 12.67 9.02
N GLU A 117 1.43 11.38 9.15
CA GLU A 117 2.17 10.47 10.03
C GLU A 117 3.64 10.33 9.59
N ALA A 118 3.90 10.19 8.27
CA ALA A 118 5.25 10.16 7.72
C ALA A 118 5.99 11.49 7.92
N GLN A 119 5.30 12.63 7.79
CA GLN A 119 5.89 13.94 8.10
C GLN A 119 6.26 14.02 9.59
N ARG A 120 5.39 13.54 10.48
CA ARG A 120 5.68 13.49 11.92
C ARG A 120 6.91 12.62 12.22
N SER A 121 6.99 11.45 11.59
CA SER A 121 8.18 10.60 11.69
C SER A 121 9.44 11.32 11.22
N HIS A 122 9.36 12.01 10.05
CA HIS A 122 10.48 12.77 9.54
C HIS A 122 10.94 13.88 10.49
N ASP A 123 10.01 14.61 11.10
CA ASP A 123 10.32 15.73 11.99
C ASP A 123 11.02 15.28 13.28
N LEU A 124 10.72 14.09 13.75
CA LEU A 124 11.30 13.48 14.96
C LEU A 124 12.55 12.64 14.69
N GLY A 125 12.69 12.15 13.46
CA GLY A 125 13.70 11.15 13.11
C GLY A 125 14.97 11.71 12.46
N PRO A 126 15.86 10.81 12.06
CA PRO A 126 17.09 11.17 11.36
C PRO A 126 16.77 11.77 9.97
N ARG A 127 17.62 12.73 9.54
CA ARG A 127 17.48 13.41 8.25
C ARG A 127 18.16 12.68 7.10
N ASN A 128 18.69 11.48 7.35
CA ASN A 128 19.34 10.61 6.37
C ASN A 128 19.05 9.14 6.70
N GLY A 129 19.44 8.26 5.78
CA GLY A 129 19.32 6.81 5.95
C GLY A 129 17.92 6.25 5.63
N PRO A 130 17.71 4.97 5.96
CA PRO A 130 16.51 4.23 5.53
C PRO A 130 15.19 4.82 6.03
N LEU A 131 15.14 5.29 7.28
CA LEU A 131 13.92 5.87 7.84
C LEU A 131 13.55 7.19 7.15
N CYS A 132 14.53 8.08 6.94
CA CYS A 132 14.34 9.31 6.16
C CYS A 132 13.78 9.00 4.77
N LEU A 133 14.35 8.03 4.07
CA LEU A 133 13.89 7.63 2.74
C LEU A 133 12.46 7.08 2.78
N ARG A 134 12.13 6.20 3.72
CA ARG A 134 10.76 5.67 3.90
C ARG A 134 9.75 6.79 4.10
N ASN A 135 10.06 7.77 4.94
CA ASN A 135 9.19 8.91 5.22
C ASN A 135 8.84 9.66 3.92
N TRP A 136 9.85 10.06 3.15
CA TRP A 136 9.63 10.83 1.93
C TRP A 136 8.99 10.03 0.81
N LEU A 137 9.30 8.74 0.69
CA LEU A 137 8.63 7.86 -0.27
C LEU A 137 7.16 7.64 0.08
N THR A 138 6.81 7.57 1.38
CA THR A 138 5.42 7.49 1.84
C THR A 138 4.66 8.78 1.51
N ILE A 139 5.27 9.95 1.77
CA ILE A 139 4.69 11.25 1.41
C ILE A 139 4.50 11.36 -0.11
N ARG A 140 5.50 10.93 -0.90
CA ARG A 140 5.42 10.89 -2.35
C ARG A 140 4.26 10.01 -2.83
N ALA A 141 4.17 8.79 -2.32
CA ALA A 141 3.10 7.86 -2.69
C ALA A 141 1.72 8.45 -2.38
N ALA A 142 1.55 9.00 -1.18
CA ALA A 142 0.32 9.65 -0.77
C ALA A 142 -0.07 10.83 -1.70
N ARG A 143 0.91 11.66 -2.11
CA ARG A 143 0.68 12.77 -3.04
C ARG A 143 0.25 12.29 -4.42
N ILE A 144 0.84 11.21 -4.93
CA ILE A 144 0.43 10.59 -6.20
C ILE A 144 -1.03 10.16 -6.13
N GLU A 145 -1.40 9.45 -5.07
CA GLU A 145 -2.74 8.90 -4.91
C GLU A 145 -3.85 9.95 -4.72
N ILE A 146 -3.53 11.10 -4.11
CA ILE A 146 -4.48 12.22 -4.01
C ILE A 146 -4.47 13.15 -5.24
N GLY A 147 -3.62 12.88 -6.24
CA GLY A 147 -3.49 13.71 -7.43
C GLY A 147 -2.72 15.02 -7.24
N ASP A 148 -1.98 15.18 -6.15
CA ASP A 148 -1.12 16.35 -5.89
C ASP A 148 0.21 16.24 -6.64
N THR A 149 0.11 16.22 -7.97
CA THR A 149 1.27 16.05 -8.86
C THR A 149 2.27 17.21 -8.78
N TYR A 150 1.81 18.39 -8.36
CA TYR A 150 2.67 19.58 -8.21
C TYR A 150 3.75 19.39 -7.13
N ASN A 151 3.41 18.72 -6.02
CA ASN A 151 4.33 18.53 -4.90
C ASN A 151 5.09 17.18 -4.92
N VAL A 152 4.83 16.31 -5.89
CA VAL A 152 5.56 15.02 -6.05
C VAL A 152 7.07 15.25 -6.26
N PRO A 153 7.55 16.13 -7.15
CA PRO A 153 8.98 16.34 -7.37
C PRO A 153 9.72 16.82 -6.12
N SER A 154 9.06 17.61 -5.28
CA SER A 154 9.63 18.04 -4.00
C SER A 154 9.87 16.84 -3.06
N ALA A 155 8.92 15.91 -2.94
CA ALA A 155 9.11 14.71 -2.13
C ALA A 155 10.21 13.80 -2.69
N GLU A 156 10.33 13.69 -4.02
CA GLU A 156 11.39 12.93 -4.68
C GLU A 156 12.78 13.52 -4.40
N ALA A 157 12.91 14.85 -4.48
CA ALA A 157 14.17 15.53 -4.17
C ALA A 157 14.58 15.32 -2.71
N GLN A 158 13.63 15.37 -1.78
CA GLN A 158 13.88 15.08 -0.37
C GLN A 158 14.25 13.61 -0.12
N ALA A 159 13.58 12.67 -0.77
CA ALA A 159 13.92 11.26 -0.72
C ALA A 159 15.36 11.01 -1.20
N ALA A 160 15.75 11.64 -2.32
CA ALA A 160 17.11 11.55 -2.83
C ALA A 160 18.15 12.14 -1.86
N ALA A 161 17.79 13.18 -1.11
CA ALA A 161 18.67 13.81 -0.12
C ALA A 161 18.90 12.93 1.12
N CYS A 162 18.07 11.90 1.38
CA CYS A 162 18.26 10.96 2.48
C CYS A 162 19.47 10.02 2.29
N ALA A 163 19.98 9.89 1.07
CA ALA A 163 21.16 9.08 0.80
C ALA A 163 22.41 9.72 1.43
N VAL A 164 23.13 8.95 2.25
CA VAL A 164 24.42 9.39 2.80
C VAL A 164 25.46 9.32 1.69
N LYS A 165 26.07 10.45 1.35
CA LYS A 165 27.21 10.45 0.41
C LYS A 165 28.39 9.78 1.08
N PRO A 166 29.04 8.80 0.44
CA PRO A 166 30.29 8.20 0.95
C PRO A 166 31.33 9.30 1.18
N LEU A 167 31.98 9.28 2.35
CA LEU A 167 33.14 10.14 2.58
C LEU A 167 34.26 9.71 1.63
N ILE A 168 34.58 10.54 0.67
CA ILE A 168 35.76 10.34 -0.18
C ILE A 168 36.96 10.62 0.71
N ARG A 169 37.66 9.56 1.12
CA ARG A 169 38.98 9.69 1.75
C ARG A 169 39.96 10.05 0.64
N MET A 170 40.46 11.30 0.65
CA MET A 170 41.60 11.72 -0.16
C MET A 170 42.88 11.16 0.45
#